data_ae49d61707c4212bc9dee369b8f25b15
#
_entry.id   ae49d61707c4212bc9dee369b8f25b15
#
_cell.length_a   1.000
_cell.length_b   1.000
_cell.length_c   1.000
_cell.angle_alpha   90.00
_cell.angle_beta   90.00
_cell.angle_gamma   90.00
#
_symmetry.space_group_name_H-M   'P 1'
#
loop_
_entity.id
_entity.type
_entity.pdbx_description
1 polymer ?
#
loop_
_entity_poly.entity_id
_entity_poly.type
_entity_poly.pdbx_seq_one_letter_code
_entity_poly.pdbx_strand_id
1 'polypeptide(L)'
;MSKQRVRKPKIRHMCSIGTLGGYGGKSGEWSVTKKLRRIRKAGFDGFLGRIPIITRKHVEESGLIFAATTDVGGIPEIRPKFRAIHEAGARCVNVQMLDHDTPTTRAVTVARRVMAVADELGMDVAIEVHRDTCTETPEKAYALAAGYEKAEGRPLKMTWDFSHPAVVKHLNPPYWDRLAERVDLIQLAQQFHFRPFNGHHAQVPALNRKGELTPEFLDFMEFADRLIGCWLETATPGREMFACPEQIAGGYMLSVFGDRFKDVQAIRKALDRSFKRHLKNWNPPR
;
A
#
# COMPACT_ATOMS: atom_id res chain seq x y z
N MET A 1 -12.72 -27.02 -29.53
CA MET A 1 -12.06 -25.78 -29.07
C MET A 1 -11.94 -25.82 -27.55
N SER A 2 -10.75 -26.00 -27.00
CA SER A 2 -10.51 -25.95 -25.55
C SER A 2 -10.84 -24.55 -25.04
N LYS A 3 -11.82 -24.42 -24.12
CA LYS A 3 -12.09 -23.15 -23.42
C LYS A 3 -10.83 -22.79 -22.62
N GLN A 4 -10.07 -21.83 -23.12
CA GLN A 4 -8.90 -21.30 -22.41
C GLN A 4 -9.39 -20.80 -21.04
N ARG A 5 -8.91 -21.41 -19.95
CA ARG A 5 -9.34 -21.12 -18.58
C ARG A 5 -8.95 -19.68 -18.23
N VAL A 6 -9.92 -18.79 -18.09
CA VAL A 6 -9.69 -17.38 -17.75
C VAL A 6 -8.91 -17.28 -16.45
N ARG A 7 -7.78 -16.59 -16.46
CA ARG A 7 -6.91 -16.41 -15.30
C ARG A 7 -7.54 -15.42 -14.31
N LYS A 8 -7.98 -15.89 -13.14
CA LYS A 8 -8.59 -15.02 -12.12
C LYS A 8 -7.61 -13.98 -11.58
N PRO A 9 -8.10 -12.80 -11.11
CA PRO A 9 -7.29 -11.83 -10.35
C PRO A 9 -6.67 -12.47 -9.11
N LYS A 10 -5.61 -11.85 -8.57
CA LYS A 10 -4.88 -12.36 -7.40
C LYS A 10 -4.64 -11.23 -6.40
N ILE A 11 -4.68 -11.57 -5.12
CA ILE A 11 -4.12 -10.74 -4.06
C ILE A 11 -2.68 -11.20 -3.78
N ARG A 12 -1.76 -10.24 -3.68
CA ARG A 12 -0.37 -10.42 -3.27
C ARG A 12 -0.19 -9.78 -1.90
N HIS A 13 -0.03 -10.60 -0.90
CA HIS A 13 0.17 -10.12 0.46
C HIS A 13 1.61 -9.68 0.66
N MET A 14 1.79 -8.37 0.84
CA MET A 14 3.06 -7.73 1.15
C MET A 14 3.19 -7.54 2.66
N CYS A 15 4.41 -7.42 3.18
CA CYS A 15 4.65 -7.04 4.57
C CYS A 15 5.68 -5.92 4.62
N SER A 16 5.37 -4.81 5.26
CA SER A 16 6.37 -3.76 5.48
C SER A 16 7.50 -4.30 6.35
N ILE A 17 8.76 -4.13 5.91
CA ILE A 17 9.94 -4.49 6.72
C ILE A 17 9.98 -3.66 8.02
N GLY A 18 9.35 -2.46 8.02
CA GLY A 18 9.17 -1.61 9.18
C GLY A 18 8.33 -2.24 10.29
N THR A 19 7.46 -3.21 9.94
CA THR A 19 6.71 -3.98 10.95
C THR A 19 7.65 -4.70 11.92
N LEU A 20 8.79 -5.16 11.44
CA LEU A 20 9.82 -5.83 12.25
C LEU A 20 10.92 -4.87 12.76
N GLY A 21 10.67 -3.55 12.72
CA GLY A 21 11.53 -2.55 13.35
C GLY A 21 11.61 -2.76 14.86
N GLY A 22 12.83 -2.76 15.42
CA GLY A 22 13.06 -2.99 16.85
C GLY A 22 12.95 -4.45 17.31
N TYR A 23 12.70 -5.42 16.41
CA TYR A 23 12.72 -6.84 16.79
C TYR A 23 14.15 -7.33 16.99
N GLY A 24 14.36 -8.08 18.08
CA GLY A 24 15.67 -8.64 18.47
C GLY A 24 16.03 -8.32 19.92
N GLY A 25 15.37 -7.36 20.53
CA GLY A 25 15.52 -7.02 21.94
C GLY A 25 16.97 -6.70 22.32
N LYS A 26 17.44 -7.26 23.45
CA LYS A 26 18.81 -7.02 23.97
C LYS A 26 19.95 -7.47 23.03
N SER A 27 19.66 -8.38 22.09
CA SER A 27 20.64 -8.83 21.07
C SER A 27 20.77 -7.90 19.87
N GLY A 28 20.13 -6.73 19.92
CA GLY A 28 20.10 -5.76 18.84
C GLY A 28 19.01 -6.05 17.81
N GLU A 29 18.83 -5.12 16.88
CA GLU A 29 17.80 -5.25 15.85
C GLU A 29 18.13 -6.38 14.85
N TRP A 30 17.10 -7.12 14.42
CA TRP A 30 17.29 -8.17 13.41
C TRP A 30 17.83 -7.60 12.10
N SER A 31 18.78 -8.32 11.49
CA SER A 31 19.24 -8.01 10.15
C SER A 31 18.11 -8.08 9.13
N VAL A 32 18.25 -7.39 8.00
CA VAL A 32 17.31 -7.44 6.86
C VAL A 32 17.04 -8.88 6.46
N THR A 33 18.08 -9.69 6.27
CA THR A 33 17.95 -11.10 5.90
C THR A 33 17.09 -11.89 6.90
N LYS A 34 17.26 -11.67 8.20
CA LYS A 34 16.45 -12.33 9.24
C LYS A 34 14.99 -11.90 9.18
N LYS A 35 14.73 -10.60 8.96
CA LYS A 35 13.38 -10.07 8.78
C LYS A 35 12.70 -10.68 7.55
N LEU A 36 13.37 -10.71 6.41
CA LEU A 36 12.83 -11.30 5.17
C LEU A 36 12.54 -12.80 5.30
N ARG A 37 13.41 -13.56 5.95
CA ARG A 37 13.11 -14.97 6.27
C ARG A 37 11.86 -15.12 7.13
N ARG A 38 11.68 -14.24 8.10
CA ARG A 38 10.48 -14.26 8.97
C ARG A 38 9.22 -13.95 8.19
N ILE A 39 9.27 -12.94 7.31
CA ILE A 39 8.16 -12.56 6.41
C ILE A 39 7.80 -13.75 5.49
N ARG A 40 8.78 -14.34 4.84
CA ARG A 40 8.57 -15.51 3.96
C ARG A 40 7.97 -16.69 4.72
N LYS A 41 8.50 -17.03 5.91
CA LYS A 41 7.98 -18.12 6.76
C LYS A 41 6.53 -17.90 7.20
N ALA A 42 6.09 -16.64 7.31
CA ALA A 42 4.71 -16.30 7.64
C ALA A 42 3.76 -16.34 6.42
N GLY A 43 4.27 -16.70 5.22
CA GLY A 43 3.46 -16.90 4.02
C GLY A 43 3.06 -15.60 3.32
N PHE A 44 3.85 -14.53 3.46
CA PHE A 44 3.71 -13.35 2.61
C PHE A 44 4.32 -13.59 1.23
N ASP A 45 3.74 -13.00 0.18
CA ASP A 45 4.24 -13.07 -1.19
C ASP A 45 5.42 -12.14 -1.42
N GLY A 46 5.48 -11.05 -0.65
CA GLY A 46 6.49 -10.01 -0.81
C GLY A 46 6.65 -9.12 0.41
N PHE A 47 7.44 -8.09 0.22
CA PHE A 47 7.70 -7.10 1.26
C PHE A 47 7.78 -5.69 0.70
N LEU A 48 7.49 -4.71 1.58
CA LEU A 48 7.66 -3.28 1.33
C LEU A 48 8.92 -2.80 2.06
N GLY A 49 9.76 -2.03 1.37
CA GLY A 49 11.01 -1.52 1.96
C GLY A 49 11.63 -0.38 1.17
N ARG A 50 12.70 0.19 1.71
CA ARG A 50 13.42 1.36 1.15
C ARG A 50 14.86 1.02 0.80
N ILE A 51 15.37 1.61 -0.26
CA ILE A 51 16.80 1.62 -0.53
C ILE A 51 17.47 2.80 0.23
N PRO A 52 18.74 2.72 0.57
CA PRO A 52 19.69 1.63 0.28
C PRO A 52 19.65 0.45 1.27
N ILE A 53 18.71 0.44 2.22
CA ILE A 53 18.58 -0.65 3.21
C ILE A 53 18.34 -1.99 2.51
N ILE A 54 17.46 -1.99 1.50
CA ILE A 54 17.21 -3.15 0.65
C ILE A 54 18.16 -3.11 -0.55
N THR A 55 18.87 -4.19 -0.77
CA THR A 55 19.80 -4.35 -1.90
C THR A 55 19.30 -5.46 -2.84
N ARG A 56 19.80 -5.52 -4.05
CA ARG A 56 19.55 -6.58 -5.03
C ARG A 56 19.74 -7.97 -4.42
N LYS A 57 20.84 -8.17 -3.68
CA LYS A 57 21.14 -9.42 -2.98
C LYS A 57 20.02 -9.83 -2.01
N HIS A 58 19.48 -8.91 -1.22
CA HIS A 58 18.36 -9.19 -0.32
C HIS A 58 17.11 -9.68 -1.08
N VAL A 59 16.80 -9.08 -2.23
CA VAL A 59 15.66 -9.45 -3.06
C VAL A 59 15.84 -10.87 -3.61
N GLU A 60 16.98 -11.14 -4.24
CA GLU A 60 17.29 -12.43 -4.85
C GLU A 60 17.31 -13.57 -3.82
N GLU A 61 18.02 -13.40 -2.70
CA GLU A 61 18.12 -14.43 -1.66
C GLU A 61 16.78 -14.69 -0.94
N SER A 62 15.91 -13.68 -0.82
CA SER A 62 14.63 -13.87 -0.18
C SER A 62 13.63 -14.64 -1.02
N GLY A 63 13.70 -14.52 -2.35
CA GLY A 63 12.71 -15.02 -3.29
C GLY A 63 11.32 -14.39 -3.12
N LEU A 64 11.24 -13.23 -2.45
CA LEU A 64 10.02 -12.45 -2.21
C LEU A 64 9.89 -11.34 -3.25
N ILE A 65 8.65 -10.96 -3.56
CA ILE A 65 8.37 -9.76 -4.36
C ILE A 65 8.82 -8.53 -3.56
N PHE A 66 9.61 -7.66 -4.17
CA PHE A 66 10.00 -6.40 -3.57
C PHE A 66 9.11 -5.26 -4.10
N ALA A 67 8.38 -4.59 -3.22
CA ALA A 67 7.74 -3.30 -3.45
C ALA A 67 8.59 -2.22 -2.77
N ALA A 68 9.07 -1.25 -3.55
CA ALA A 68 9.88 -0.18 -2.99
C ALA A 68 9.01 0.98 -2.51
N THR A 69 9.40 1.64 -1.43
CA THR A 69 8.89 2.95 -1.04
C THR A 69 10.00 3.99 -1.15
N THR A 70 9.69 5.17 -1.66
CA THR A 70 10.65 6.28 -1.76
C THR A 70 9.95 7.62 -1.60
N ASP A 71 10.68 8.59 -1.04
CA ASP A 71 10.25 9.98 -1.00
C ASP A 71 10.78 10.71 -2.25
N VAL A 72 10.04 11.66 -2.78
CA VAL A 72 10.45 12.55 -3.86
C VAL A 72 10.14 13.98 -3.48
N GLY A 73 11.17 14.73 -3.06
CA GLY A 73 11.06 16.16 -2.71
C GLY A 73 11.15 17.09 -3.92
N GLY A 74 11.54 16.58 -5.08
CA GLY A 74 11.63 17.38 -6.30
C GLY A 74 12.14 16.61 -7.53
N ILE A 75 12.04 17.24 -8.68
CA ILE A 75 12.37 16.64 -9.99
C ILE A 75 13.80 16.05 -10.07
N PRO A 76 14.85 16.71 -9.55
CA PRO A 76 16.22 16.19 -9.66
C PRO A 76 16.43 14.82 -9.02
N GLU A 77 15.62 14.47 -8.00
CA GLU A 77 15.74 13.23 -7.24
C GLU A 77 15.16 12.01 -7.96
N ILE A 78 14.21 12.22 -8.87
CA ILE A 78 13.38 11.14 -9.44
C ILE A 78 14.26 10.10 -10.14
N ARG A 79 15.01 10.51 -11.15
CA ARG A 79 15.78 9.57 -11.99
C ARG A 79 16.86 8.80 -11.20
N PRO A 80 17.69 9.43 -10.36
CA PRO A 80 18.67 8.70 -9.54
C PRO A 80 18.01 7.66 -8.63
N LYS A 81 16.94 8.04 -7.90
CA LYS A 81 16.22 7.15 -7.00
C LYS A 81 15.57 5.98 -7.75
N PHE A 82 14.92 6.24 -8.88
CA PHE A 82 14.24 5.21 -9.66
C PHE A 82 15.22 4.22 -10.29
N ARG A 83 16.36 4.68 -10.80
CA ARG A 83 17.42 3.78 -11.28
C ARG A 83 17.90 2.85 -10.19
N ALA A 84 18.23 3.38 -9.01
CA ALA A 84 18.69 2.57 -7.89
C ALA A 84 17.62 1.56 -7.42
N ILE A 85 16.33 1.94 -7.43
CA ILE A 85 15.21 1.05 -7.11
C ILE A 85 15.05 -0.04 -8.18
N HIS A 86 15.15 0.32 -9.46
CA HIS A 86 15.09 -0.63 -10.56
C HIS A 86 16.24 -1.63 -10.50
N GLU A 87 17.46 -1.17 -10.27
CA GLU A 87 18.66 -2.00 -10.09
C GLU A 87 18.53 -2.95 -8.89
N ALA A 88 17.86 -2.51 -7.82
CA ALA A 88 17.55 -3.36 -6.68
C ALA A 88 16.50 -4.44 -6.99
N GLY A 89 15.80 -4.36 -8.12
CA GLY A 89 14.84 -5.36 -8.57
C GLY A 89 13.44 -5.20 -8.01
N ALA A 90 13.00 -3.98 -7.75
CA ALA A 90 11.64 -3.71 -7.32
C ALA A 90 10.61 -4.06 -8.42
N ARG A 91 9.51 -4.71 -8.03
CA ARG A 91 8.36 -5.05 -8.89
C ARG A 91 7.45 -3.85 -9.10
N CYS A 92 7.27 -3.03 -8.06
CA CYS A 92 6.48 -1.82 -8.08
C CYS A 92 7.08 -0.81 -7.09
N VAL A 93 6.71 0.46 -7.25
CA VAL A 93 7.22 1.56 -6.44
C VAL A 93 6.07 2.39 -5.89
N ASN A 94 6.11 2.64 -4.61
CA ASN A 94 5.25 3.56 -3.90
C ASN A 94 5.99 4.86 -3.63
N VAL A 95 5.44 6.00 -4.07
CA VAL A 95 6.09 7.31 -3.98
C VAL A 95 5.35 8.24 -3.03
N GLN A 96 6.00 8.64 -1.96
CA GLN A 96 5.59 9.76 -1.10
C GLN A 96 6.17 11.04 -1.72
N MET A 97 5.30 11.95 -2.17
CA MET A 97 5.73 13.03 -3.04
C MET A 97 5.51 14.40 -2.40
N LEU A 98 6.60 15.21 -2.39
CA LEU A 98 6.57 16.60 -1.93
C LEU A 98 6.10 16.73 -0.47
N ASP A 99 5.66 17.91 -0.08
CA ASP A 99 5.16 18.24 1.25
C ASP A 99 3.69 18.68 1.22
N HIS A 100 3.11 18.85 2.40
CA HIS A 100 1.71 19.24 2.58
C HIS A 100 1.39 20.67 2.10
N ASP A 101 2.36 21.56 2.04
CA ASP A 101 2.17 22.93 1.58
C ASP A 101 2.31 23.10 0.06
N THR A 102 2.69 22.03 -0.64
CA THR A 102 2.90 22.10 -2.09
C THR A 102 1.59 22.36 -2.84
N PRO A 103 1.51 23.45 -3.65
CA PRO A 103 0.35 23.70 -4.49
C PRO A 103 0.10 22.58 -5.51
N THR A 104 -1.17 22.28 -5.79
CA THR A 104 -1.57 21.21 -6.73
C THR A 104 -0.93 21.36 -8.10
N THR A 105 -0.77 22.57 -8.63
CA THR A 105 -0.12 22.82 -9.93
C THR A 105 1.33 22.34 -9.97
N ARG A 106 2.09 22.57 -8.89
CA ARG A 106 3.46 22.04 -8.74
C ARG A 106 3.44 20.53 -8.57
N ALA A 107 2.54 20.00 -7.75
CA ALA A 107 2.40 18.57 -7.55
C ALA A 107 2.09 17.83 -8.86
N VAL A 108 1.22 18.36 -9.72
CA VAL A 108 0.95 17.83 -11.07
C VAL A 108 2.21 17.83 -11.93
N THR A 109 2.99 18.92 -11.93
CA THR A 109 4.25 19.00 -12.68
C THR A 109 5.25 17.92 -12.27
N VAL A 110 5.39 17.69 -10.95
CA VAL A 110 6.31 16.66 -10.44
C VAL A 110 5.76 15.25 -10.71
N ALA A 111 4.46 15.02 -10.53
CA ALA A 111 3.82 13.74 -10.84
C ALA A 111 3.99 13.35 -12.31
N ARG A 112 3.83 14.28 -13.24
CA ARG A 112 4.11 14.07 -14.66
C ARG A 112 5.54 13.58 -14.89
N ARG A 113 6.51 14.21 -14.23
CA ARG A 113 7.91 13.80 -14.35
C ARG A 113 8.19 12.44 -13.68
N VAL A 114 7.55 12.15 -12.55
CA VAL A 114 7.61 10.83 -11.90
C VAL A 114 7.13 9.75 -12.86
N MET A 115 5.95 9.93 -13.46
CA MET A 115 5.38 8.95 -14.37
C MET A 115 6.16 8.83 -15.68
N ALA A 116 6.67 9.93 -16.22
CA ALA A 116 7.52 9.89 -17.41
C ALA A 116 8.80 9.06 -17.19
N VAL A 117 9.49 9.27 -16.06
CA VAL A 117 10.69 8.48 -15.73
C VAL A 117 10.33 7.01 -15.43
N ALA A 118 9.17 6.75 -14.82
CA ALA A 118 8.68 5.40 -14.63
C ALA A 118 8.45 4.67 -15.94
N ASP A 119 7.80 5.33 -16.91
CA ASP A 119 7.55 4.79 -18.25
C ASP A 119 8.88 4.51 -19.00
N GLU A 120 9.84 5.45 -18.96
CA GLU A 120 11.17 5.29 -19.56
C GLU A 120 11.94 4.08 -19.02
N LEU A 121 11.78 3.76 -17.72
CA LEU A 121 12.46 2.65 -17.04
C LEU A 121 11.62 1.36 -17.03
N GLY A 122 10.40 1.37 -17.56
CA GLY A 122 9.49 0.23 -17.54
C GLY A 122 9.04 -0.16 -16.11
N MET A 123 8.93 0.82 -15.22
CA MET A 123 8.60 0.62 -13.81
C MET A 123 7.11 0.84 -13.53
N ASP A 124 6.52 0.02 -12.68
CA ASP A 124 5.17 0.24 -12.15
C ASP A 124 5.24 1.13 -10.91
N VAL A 125 4.84 2.39 -11.07
CA VAL A 125 4.95 3.43 -10.03
C VAL A 125 3.57 4.00 -9.71
N ALA A 126 3.32 4.26 -8.43
CA ALA A 126 2.10 4.91 -7.95
C ALA A 126 2.44 5.98 -6.89
N ILE A 127 1.64 7.06 -6.87
CA ILE A 127 1.76 8.12 -5.86
C ILE A 127 0.92 7.74 -4.63
N GLU A 128 1.52 7.76 -3.45
CA GLU A 128 0.84 7.40 -2.21
C GLU A 128 -0.01 8.56 -1.66
N VAL A 129 -1.20 8.20 -1.19
CA VAL A 129 -1.98 9.07 -0.32
C VAL A 129 -1.41 8.95 1.09
N HIS A 130 -0.65 9.96 1.52
CA HIS A 130 0.12 9.93 2.76
C HIS A 130 0.12 11.28 3.47
N ARG A 131 0.12 11.25 4.81
CA ARG A 131 0.30 12.46 5.62
C ARG A 131 1.59 13.18 5.26
N ASP A 132 1.61 14.49 5.46
CA ASP A 132 2.80 15.33 5.29
C ASP A 132 3.38 15.29 3.86
N THR A 133 2.49 15.04 2.88
CA THR A 133 2.78 15.07 1.44
C THR A 133 1.75 15.89 0.69
N CYS A 134 1.96 16.11 -0.60
CA CYS A 134 1.00 16.82 -1.45
C CYS A 134 -0.34 16.08 -1.63
N THR A 135 -0.50 14.89 -1.06
CA THR A 135 -1.72 14.06 -1.09
C THR A 135 -2.32 13.81 0.29
N GLU A 136 -1.93 14.57 1.32
CA GLU A 136 -2.30 14.28 2.71
C GLU A 136 -3.81 14.31 3.00
N THR A 137 -4.59 15.08 2.21
CA THR A 137 -6.05 15.09 2.30
C THR A 137 -6.71 14.49 1.06
N PRO A 138 -7.93 13.96 1.17
CA PRO A 138 -8.66 13.44 0.01
C PRO A 138 -8.77 14.48 -1.11
N GLU A 139 -9.05 15.73 -0.77
CA GLU A 139 -9.21 16.82 -1.74
C GLU A 139 -7.92 17.09 -2.51
N LYS A 140 -6.76 17.08 -1.83
CA LYS A 140 -5.46 17.25 -2.49
C LYS A 140 -5.14 16.06 -3.40
N ALA A 141 -5.41 14.84 -2.93
CA ALA A 141 -5.21 13.63 -3.72
C ALA A 141 -6.08 13.64 -4.99
N TYR A 142 -7.36 14.00 -4.85
CA TYR A 142 -8.30 14.07 -5.98
C TYR A 142 -7.95 15.19 -6.94
N ALA A 143 -7.55 16.37 -6.44
CA ALA A 143 -7.11 17.48 -7.27
C ALA A 143 -5.83 17.16 -8.05
N LEU A 144 -4.88 16.46 -7.43
CA LEU A 144 -3.69 15.96 -8.10
C LEU A 144 -4.05 14.97 -9.22
N ALA A 145 -4.90 13.99 -8.94
CA ALA A 145 -5.32 13.00 -9.93
C ALA A 145 -6.04 13.65 -11.12
N ALA A 146 -6.98 14.56 -10.87
CA ALA A 146 -7.71 15.30 -11.90
C ALA A 146 -6.78 16.22 -12.72
N GLY A 147 -5.85 16.92 -12.07
CA GLY A 147 -4.87 17.77 -12.73
C GLY A 147 -3.90 17.00 -13.62
N TYR A 148 -3.47 15.83 -13.16
CA TYR A 148 -2.63 14.92 -13.94
C TYR A 148 -3.37 14.37 -15.16
N GLU A 149 -4.59 13.88 -14.97
CA GLU A 149 -5.42 13.33 -16.05
C GLU A 149 -5.72 14.38 -17.12
N LYS A 150 -6.03 15.61 -16.71
CA LYS A 150 -6.21 16.75 -17.63
C LYS A 150 -4.94 17.04 -18.45
N ALA A 151 -3.75 16.89 -17.85
CA ALA A 151 -2.47 17.20 -18.48
C ALA A 151 -1.95 16.08 -19.40
N GLU A 152 -2.21 14.81 -19.03
CA GLU A 152 -1.62 13.63 -19.70
C GLU A 152 -2.63 12.80 -20.50
N GLY A 153 -3.94 13.08 -20.39
CA GLY A 153 -5.00 12.31 -21.06
C GLY A 153 -5.13 10.87 -20.54
N ARG A 154 -4.54 10.56 -19.39
CA ARG A 154 -4.61 9.24 -18.74
C ARG A 154 -4.68 9.38 -17.21
N PRO A 155 -5.32 8.45 -16.51
CA PRO A 155 -5.44 8.54 -15.06
C PRO A 155 -4.10 8.37 -14.35
N LEU A 156 -3.96 9.02 -13.18
CA LEU A 156 -2.81 8.87 -12.30
C LEU A 156 -2.94 7.57 -11.50
N LYS A 157 -1.89 6.75 -11.49
CA LYS A 157 -1.81 5.61 -10.59
C LYS A 157 -1.54 6.07 -9.16
N MET A 158 -2.35 5.59 -8.22
CA MET A 158 -2.22 5.93 -6.80
C MET A 158 -2.07 4.67 -5.94
N THR A 159 -1.31 4.79 -4.86
CA THR A 159 -1.31 3.86 -3.73
C THR A 159 -2.19 4.41 -2.63
N TRP A 160 -3.11 3.61 -2.11
CA TRP A 160 -4.04 4.05 -1.09
C TRP A 160 -3.63 3.55 0.30
N ASP A 161 -3.29 4.50 1.19
CA ASP A 161 -3.33 4.32 2.64
C ASP A 161 -4.48 5.18 3.20
N PHE A 162 -5.62 4.57 3.41
CA PHE A 162 -6.82 5.26 3.88
C PHE A 162 -6.76 5.70 5.35
N SER A 163 -5.76 5.24 6.09
CA SER A 163 -5.57 5.67 7.48
C SER A 163 -5.30 7.17 7.61
N HIS A 164 -4.59 7.75 6.63
CA HIS A 164 -4.26 9.18 6.64
C HIS A 164 -5.49 10.05 6.42
N PRO A 165 -6.27 9.91 5.33
CA PRO A 165 -7.48 10.70 5.14
C PRO A 165 -8.52 10.47 6.25
N ALA A 166 -8.63 9.28 6.82
CA ALA A 166 -9.55 9.00 7.91
C ALA A 166 -9.25 9.84 9.16
N VAL A 167 -7.98 9.98 9.54
CA VAL A 167 -7.56 10.80 10.68
C VAL A 167 -7.73 12.28 10.38
N VAL A 168 -7.30 12.74 9.19
CA VAL A 168 -7.43 14.16 8.80
C VAL A 168 -8.89 14.61 8.81
N LYS A 169 -9.83 13.72 8.48
CA LYS A 169 -11.27 14.01 8.45
C LYS A 169 -12.00 13.66 9.75
N HIS A 170 -11.30 13.14 10.76
CA HIS A 170 -11.90 12.68 12.02
C HIS A 170 -13.12 11.75 11.81
N LEU A 171 -12.97 10.75 10.94
CA LEU A 171 -14.10 9.92 10.53
C LEU A 171 -14.50 8.89 11.58
N ASN A 172 -15.80 8.71 11.74
CA ASN A 172 -16.38 7.59 12.45
C ASN A 172 -16.89 6.52 11.46
N PRO A 173 -16.92 5.23 11.85
CA PRO A 173 -17.54 4.20 11.02
C PRO A 173 -19.05 4.49 10.81
N PRO A 174 -19.63 4.08 9.67
CA PRO A 174 -18.99 3.41 8.55
C PRO A 174 -18.16 4.37 7.69
N TYR A 175 -16.98 3.93 7.22
CA TYR A 175 -16.01 4.81 6.55
C TYR A 175 -16.25 4.95 5.03
N TRP A 176 -16.99 4.03 4.43
CA TRP A 176 -17.05 3.87 2.96
C TRP A 176 -17.46 5.15 2.22
N ASP A 177 -18.57 5.74 2.59
CA ASP A 177 -19.15 6.86 1.83
C ASP A 177 -18.27 8.12 1.85
N ARG A 178 -17.39 8.23 2.87
CA ARG A 178 -16.47 9.37 3.03
C ARG A 178 -15.08 9.12 2.46
N LEU A 179 -14.65 7.86 2.33
CA LEU A 179 -13.32 7.52 1.84
C LEU A 179 -13.33 7.00 0.40
N ALA A 180 -14.47 6.59 -0.12
CA ALA A 180 -14.61 6.02 -1.46
C ALA A 180 -15.32 6.96 -2.45
N GLU A 181 -15.22 8.28 -2.28
CA GLU A 181 -15.83 9.26 -3.20
C GLU A 181 -15.32 9.12 -4.65
N ARG A 182 -14.07 8.70 -4.83
CA ARG A 182 -13.46 8.46 -6.14
C ARG A 182 -13.21 6.94 -6.33
N VAL A 183 -14.31 6.21 -6.51
CA VAL A 183 -14.30 4.76 -6.79
C VAL A 183 -13.42 4.40 -7.98
N ASP A 184 -13.41 5.22 -9.02
CA ASP A 184 -12.57 5.05 -10.21
C ASP A 184 -11.07 4.97 -9.87
N LEU A 185 -10.58 5.81 -8.95
CA LEU A 185 -9.19 5.78 -8.51
C LEU A 185 -8.86 4.53 -7.66
N ILE A 186 -9.83 4.05 -6.88
CA ILE A 186 -9.70 2.78 -6.13
C ILE A 186 -9.59 1.62 -7.12
N GLN A 187 -10.48 1.58 -8.11
CA GLN A 187 -10.53 0.53 -9.12
C GLN A 187 -9.29 0.49 -10.01
N LEU A 188 -8.64 1.62 -10.25
CA LEU A 188 -7.39 1.71 -11.00
C LEU A 188 -6.16 1.32 -10.17
N ALA A 189 -6.21 1.47 -8.85
CA ALA A 189 -5.08 1.23 -7.98
C ALA A 189 -4.63 -0.24 -8.01
N GLN A 190 -3.35 -0.45 -7.76
CA GLN A 190 -2.76 -1.78 -7.65
C GLN A 190 -2.14 -2.01 -6.28
N GLN A 191 -1.75 -0.95 -5.58
CA GLN A 191 -1.10 -0.99 -4.29
C GLN A 191 -2.00 -0.39 -3.22
N PHE A 192 -2.16 -1.10 -2.10
CA PHE A 192 -2.95 -0.68 -0.95
C PHE A 192 -2.18 -0.97 0.33
N HIS A 193 -2.08 0.03 1.19
CA HIS A 193 -1.63 -0.13 2.56
C HIS A 193 -2.87 -0.36 3.43
N PHE A 194 -3.08 -1.61 3.82
CA PHE A 194 -4.18 -2.02 4.69
C PHE A 194 -3.76 -1.88 6.15
N ARG A 195 -3.69 -0.65 6.61
CA ARG A 195 -3.40 -0.28 7.97
C ARG A 195 -4.73 -0.07 8.71
N PRO A 196 -5.09 -0.86 9.73
CA PRO A 196 -6.26 -0.61 10.55
C PRO A 196 -6.17 0.76 11.22
N PHE A 197 -7.24 1.52 11.15
CA PHE A 197 -7.34 2.89 11.63
C PHE A 197 -8.69 3.16 12.30
N ASN A 198 -8.77 4.29 13.00
CA ASN A 198 -10.01 5.00 13.32
C ASN A 198 -9.84 6.50 13.06
N GLY A 199 -10.85 7.32 13.33
CA GLY A 199 -10.78 8.77 13.08
C GLY A 199 -9.77 9.54 13.94
N HIS A 200 -9.14 8.90 14.92
CA HIS A 200 -8.19 9.52 15.84
C HIS A 200 -6.78 8.95 15.71
N HIS A 201 -6.64 7.75 15.16
CA HIS A 201 -5.37 7.03 15.08
C HIS A 201 -5.21 6.39 13.71
N ALA A 202 -4.14 6.75 13.01
CA ALA A 202 -3.79 6.15 11.72
C ALA A 202 -3.36 4.68 11.83
N GLN A 203 -3.12 4.21 13.03
CA GLN A 203 -2.77 2.80 13.29
C GLN A 203 -3.43 2.35 14.60
N VAL A 204 -4.28 1.32 14.51
CA VAL A 204 -4.88 0.66 15.66
C VAL A 204 -4.54 -0.84 15.62
N PRO A 205 -4.47 -1.52 16.78
CA PRO A 205 -4.15 -2.94 16.82
C PRO A 205 -5.29 -3.79 16.23
N ALA A 206 -4.94 -4.82 15.46
CA ALA A 206 -5.89 -5.82 15.00
C ALA A 206 -6.28 -6.82 16.12
N LEU A 207 -5.34 -7.07 17.03
CA LEU A 207 -5.51 -8.01 18.14
C LEU A 207 -5.34 -7.30 19.49
N ASN A 208 -6.21 -7.61 20.44
CA ASN A 208 -6.02 -7.23 21.81
C ASN A 208 -4.96 -8.12 22.51
N ARG A 209 -4.67 -7.87 23.79
CA ARG A 209 -3.68 -8.64 24.56
C ARG A 209 -4.03 -10.13 24.73
N LYS A 210 -5.33 -10.50 24.58
CA LYS A 210 -5.79 -11.89 24.62
C LYS A 210 -5.71 -12.58 23.26
N GLY A 211 -5.36 -11.86 22.19
CA GLY A 211 -5.32 -12.37 20.82
C GLY A 211 -6.68 -12.39 20.11
N GLU A 212 -7.67 -11.68 20.64
CA GLU A 212 -8.98 -11.50 20.04
C GLU A 212 -8.97 -10.27 19.11
N LEU A 213 -9.83 -10.28 18.09
CA LEU A 213 -9.98 -9.14 17.18
C LEU A 213 -10.56 -7.93 17.93
N THR A 214 -9.98 -6.75 17.68
CA THR A 214 -10.46 -5.50 18.27
C THR A 214 -11.71 -4.97 17.54
N PRO A 215 -12.61 -4.23 18.21
CA PRO A 215 -13.74 -3.58 17.55
C PRO A 215 -13.29 -2.65 16.42
N GLU A 216 -12.24 -1.87 16.64
CA GLU A 216 -11.69 -0.94 15.65
C GLU A 216 -11.20 -1.66 14.40
N PHE A 217 -10.64 -2.86 14.57
CA PHE A 217 -10.26 -3.69 13.43
C PHE A 217 -11.47 -4.25 12.68
N LEU A 218 -12.56 -4.54 13.35
CA LEU A 218 -13.79 -5.01 12.71
C LEU A 218 -14.42 -3.89 11.87
N ASP A 219 -14.46 -2.65 12.37
CA ASP A 219 -14.91 -1.46 11.64
C ASP A 219 -14.03 -1.22 10.40
N PHE A 220 -12.71 -1.31 10.56
CA PHE A 220 -11.78 -1.25 9.43
C PHE A 220 -12.04 -2.35 8.40
N MET A 221 -12.31 -3.58 8.85
CA MET A 221 -12.54 -4.70 7.94
C MET A 221 -13.85 -4.60 7.16
N GLU A 222 -14.87 -3.92 7.68
CA GLU A 222 -16.07 -3.59 6.90
C GLU A 222 -15.69 -2.73 5.68
N PHE A 223 -14.92 -1.68 5.91
CA PHE A 223 -14.40 -0.82 4.83
C PHE A 223 -13.51 -1.59 3.85
N ALA A 224 -12.53 -2.33 4.36
CA ALA A 224 -11.58 -3.09 3.53
C ALA A 224 -12.27 -4.18 2.68
N ASP A 225 -13.32 -4.78 3.20
CA ASP A 225 -14.12 -5.75 2.47
C ASP A 225 -14.85 -5.15 1.27
N ARG A 226 -15.49 -3.99 1.47
CA ARG A 226 -16.14 -3.23 0.37
C ARG A 226 -15.12 -2.77 -0.67
N LEU A 227 -13.94 -2.30 -0.22
CA LEU A 227 -12.85 -1.89 -1.10
C LEU A 227 -12.37 -3.05 -2.01
N ILE A 228 -12.18 -4.24 -1.44
CA ILE A 228 -11.78 -5.43 -2.19
C ILE A 228 -12.86 -5.81 -3.22
N GLY A 229 -14.13 -5.77 -2.83
CA GLY A 229 -15.26 -6.00 -3.74
C GLY A 229 -15.26 -5.03 -4.90
N CYS A 230 -15.21 -3.73 -4.59
CA CYS A 230 -15.16 -2.64 -5.57
C CYS A 230 -13.98 -2.78 -6.55
N TRP A 231 -12.79 -3.11 -6.07
CA TRP A 231 -11.62 -3.32 -6.93
C TRP A 231 -11.80 -4.52 -7.87
N LEU A 232 -12.42 -5.59 -7.39
CA LEU A 232 -12.67 -6.80 -8.19
C LEU A 232 -13.69 -6.58 -9.30
N GLU A 233 -14.61 -5.62 -9.19
CA GLU A 233 -15.62 -5.30 -10.22
C GLU A 233 -14.98 -4.95 -11.57
N THR A 234 -13.82 -4.27 -11.56
CA THR A 234 -13.10 -3.86 -12.77
C THR A 234 -11.79 -4.61 -12.99
N ALA A 235 -11.46 -5.57 -12.12
CA ALA A 235 -10.22 -6.32 -12.25
C ALA A 235 -10.22 -7.22 -13.48
N THR A 236 -9.30 -6.95 -14.41
CA THR A 236 -9.10 -7.76 -15.61
C THR A 236 -8.47 -9.12 -15.29
N PRO A 237 -8.58 -10.12 -16.21
CA PRO A 237 -7.98 -11.41 -16.02
C PRO A 237 -6.50 -11.37 -15.66
N GLY A 238 -6.16 -12.00 -14.54
CA GLY A 238 -4.77 -12.08 -14.06
C GLY A 238 -4.22 -10.83 -13.37
N ARG A 239 -5.00 -9.76 -13.22
CA ARG A 239 -4.61 -8.57 -12.48
C ARG A 239 -4.24 -8.90 -11.03
N GLU A 240 -3.24 -8.20 -10.49
CA GLU A 240 -2.74 -8.41 -9.13
C GLU A 240 -3.02 -7.19 -8.26
N MET A 241 -3.55 -7.42 -7.04
CA MET A 241 -3.65 -6.42 -5.97
C MET A 241 -2.48 -6.63 -5.01
N PHE A 242 -1.62 -5.64 -4.84
CA PHE A 242 -0.58 -5.66 -3.81
C PHE A 242 -1.14 -5.10 -2.51
N ALA A 243 -1.47 -5.98 -1.59
CA ALA A 243 -2.07 -5.66 -0.30
C ALA A 243 -1.00 -5.72 0.79
N CYS A 244 -0.66 -4.59 1.39
CA CYS A 244 0.29 -4.50 2.49
C CYS A 244 -0.43 -4.27 3.82
N PRO A 245 -0.69 -5.33 4.63
CA PRO A 245 -1.01 -5.12 6.04
C PRO A 245 0.11 -4.34 6.69
N GLU A 246 -0.17 -3.14 7.19
CA GLU A 246 0.88 -2.29 7.71
C GLU A 246 0.67 -1.97 9.18
N GLN A 247 1.64 -2.39 9.99
CA GLN A 247 1.77 -2.07 11.41
C GLN A 247 3.24 -1.76 11.66
N ILE A 248 3.59 -0.48 11.72
CA ILE A 248 5.00 -0.07 11.84
C ILE A 248 5.34 0.39 13.26
N ALA A 249 6.63 0.38 13.57
CA ALA A 249 7.18 0.87 14.83
C ALA A 249 7.20 2.41 14.88
N GLY A 250 7.59 2.95 16.01
CA GLY A 250 7.81 4.39 16.20
C GLY A 250 6.53 5.16 16.55
N GLY A 251 6.36 6.36 16.00
CA GLY A 251 5.30 7.29 16.36
C GLY A 251 3.85 6.83 16.14
N TYR A 252 3.66 5.71 15.42
CA TYR A 252 2.34 5.10 15.23
C TYR A 252 1.93 4.14 16.36
N MET A 253 2.86 3.80 17.26
CA MET A 253 2.59 2.84 18.33
C MET A 253 1.87 3.50 19.52
N LEU A 254 0.79 2.85 19.93
CA LEU A 254 0.11 3.12 21.19
C LEU A 254 0.48 2.04 22.23
N SER A 255 0.37 2.36 23.51
CA SER A 255 0.69 1.43 24.63
C SER A 255 -0.18 0.15 24.66
N VAL A 256 -1.29 0.16 23.94
CA VAL A 256 -2.21 -0.98 23.83
C VAL A 256 -1.78 -2.04 22.84
N PHE A 257 -0.83 -1.71 21.95
CA PHE A 257 -0.34 -2.69 20.98
C PHE A 257 0.37 -3.88 21.65
N GLY A 258 0.10 -5.05 21.10
CA GLY A 258 0.85 -6.27 21.36
C GLY A 258 1.98 -6.49 20.36
N ASP A 259 2.04 -7.68 19.78
CA ASP A 259 3.03 -8.05 18.75
C ASP A 259 2.53 -7.63 17.37
N ARG A 260 3.14 -6.58 16.80
CA ARG A 260 2.82 -6.06 15.45
C ARG A 260 2.88 -7.12 14.36
N PHE A 261 3.81 -8.07 14.47
CA PHE A 261 3.92 -9.11 13.47
C PHE A 261 2.78 -10.14 13.55
N LYS A 262 2.22 -10.37 14.74
CA LYS A 262 0.97 -11.14 14.90
C LYS A 262 -0.21 -10.37 14.32
N ASP A 263 -0.26 -9.06 14.56
CA ASP A 263 -1.30 -8.18 13.97
C ASP A 263 -1.33 -8.26 12.45
N VAL A 264 -0.20 -8.03 11.76
CA VAL A 264 -0.17 -8.09 10.29
C VAL A 264 -0.50 -9.47 9.74
N GLN A 265 -0.22 -10.55 10.49
CA GLN A 265 -0.66 -11.89 10.10
C GLN A 265 -2.18 -12.06 10.24
N ALA A 266 -2.79 -11.48 11.29
CA ALA A 266 -4.25 -11.48 11.47
C ALA A 266 -4.93 -10.68 10.36
N ILE A 267 -4.44 -9.48 10.07
CA ILE A 267 -4.92 -8.62 8.97
C ILE A 267 -4.81 -9.38 7.64
N ARG A 268 -3.65 -9.94 7.31
CA ARG A 268 -3.45 -10.73 6.10
C ARG A 268 -4.49 -11.84 5.93
N LYS A 269 -4.74 -12.60 7.02
CA LYS A 269 -5.74 -13.69 7.00
C LYS A 269 -7.16 -13.16 6.76
N ALA A 270 -7.51 -12.01 7.32
CA ALA A 270 -8.82 -11.39 7.12
C ALA A 270 -8.98 -10.91 5.67
N LEU A 271 -7.99 -10.21 5.12
CA LEU A 271 -7.97 -9.76 3.73
C LEU A 271 -8.05 -10.93 2.74
N ASP A 272 -7.31 -12.02 2.99
CA ASP A 272 -7.34 -13.22 2.16
C ASP A 272 -8.73 -13.88 2.15
N ARG A 273 -9.39 -13.96 3.30
CA ARG A 273 -10.79 -14.47 3.40
C ARG A 273 -11.77 -13.58 2.63
N SER A 274 -11.65 -12.26 2.79
CA SER A 274 -12.47 -11.27 2.06
C SER A 274 -12.28 -11.42 0.55
N PHE A 275 -11.04 -11.38 0.07
CA PHE A 275 -10.71 -11.51 -1.34
C PHE A 275 -11.25 -12.81 -1.94
N LYS A 276 -11.06 -13.94 -1.27
CA LYS A 276 -11.56 -15.25 -1.72
C LYS A 276 -13.09 -15.30 -1.78
N ARG A 277 -13.78 -14.63 -0.86
CA ARG A 277 -15.24 -14.54 -0.87
C ARG A 277 -15.75 -13.80 -2.10
N HIS A 278 -15.22 -12.60 -2.38
CA HIS A 278 -15.60 -11.82 -3.56
C HIS A 278 -15.18 -12.50 -4.86
N LEU A 279 -14.00 -13.14 -4.88
CA LEU A 279 -13.50 -13.83 -6.07
C LEU A 279 -14.37 -15.03 -6.53
N LYS A 280 -15.22 -15.60 -5.65
CA LYS A 280 -16.15 -16.68 -6.03
C LYS A 280 -17.14 -16.21 -7.10
N ASN A 281 -17.60 -14.96 -6.97
CA ASN A 281 -18.61 -14.37 -7.87
C ASN A 281 -17.96 -13.48 -8.95
N TRP A 282 -16.63 -13.43 -9.02
CA TRP A 282 -15.94 -12.61 -10.01
C TRP A 282 -16.13 -13.17 -11.42
N ASN A 283 -16.51 -12.28 -12.35
CA ASN A 283 -16.52 -12.50 -13.78
C ASN A 283 -15.63 -11.45 -14.46
N PRO A 284 -14.97 -11.76 -15.59
CA PRO A 284 -14.21 -10.76 -16.33
C PRO A 284 -15.12 -9.55 -16.67
N PRO A 285 -14.63 -8.31 -16.49
CA PRO A 285 -15.35 -7.15 -16.98
C PRO A 285 -15.56 -7.27 -18.49
N ARG A 286 -16.72 -6.76 -18.95
CA ARG A 286 -17.10 -6.78 -20.37
C ARG A 286 -16.31 -5.79 -21.18
#